data_8b05fb9d9628fc52ee5557ccf7948791
#
_entry.id   8b05fb9d9628fc52ee5557ccf7948791
#
_cell.length_a   1.000
_cell.length_b   1.000
_cell.length_c   1.000
_cell.angle_alpha   90.00
_cell.angle_beta   90.00
_cell.angle_gamma   90.00
#
_symmetry.space_group_name_H-M   'P 1'
#
loop_
_entity.id
_entity.type
_entity.pdbx_description
1 polymer ?
#
loop_
_entity_poly.entity_id
_entity_poly.type
_entity_poly.pdbx_seq_one_letter_code
_entity_poly.pdbx_strand_id
1 'polypeptide(L)'
;MSQELPVLVAGGGIGGLAAALALVRQGFAVTVLEQAAEIGEIGAGIQLGPNAFHAFDALGVGDKTRNRSVFTDYMVMHDAIDEYQVGKIPTDENFRKRFGNPYAVIHRQDIHTSLLEGAQETGKVEFHTSCRVESIEQGADSVTVTCGNGRTFTGQALIGADGVRSVVRSQYVNDPPRVTGHVVYRSVIDAKEFPENLKWNAASIWVGPNCHLVHYPLRGGKEYNVVVTFHSRGKEEWGVTEGSK
;
A
#
# COMPACT_ATOMS: atom_id res chain seq x y z
N MET A 1 23.96 30.31 9.04
CA MET A 1 23.71 29.26 8.04
C MET A 1 22.19 29.21 7.83
N SER A 2 21.69 29.54 6.65
CA SER A 2 20.25 29.36 6.35
C SER A 2 19.95 27.86 6.47
N GLN A 3 18.99 27.52 7.31
CA GLN A 3 18.52 26.14 7.43
C GLN A 3 17.96 25.75 6.07
N GLU A 4 18.46 24.69 5.46
CA GLU A 4 17.92 24.19 4.19
C GLU A 4 16.45 23.82 4.39
N LEU A 5 15.60 24.27 3.47
CA LEU A 5 14.17 23.95 3.51
C LEU A 5 13.98 22.44 3.35
N PRO A 6 13.03 21.81 4.07
CA PRO A 6 12.74 20.39 3.90
C PRO A 6 12.10 20.10 2.53
N VAL A 7 12.12 18.85 2.12
CA VAL A 7 11.21 18.35 1.08
C VAL A 7 9.87 18.01 1.73
N LEU A 8 8.79 18.56 1.19
CA LEU A 8 7.43 18.26 1.64
C LEU A 8 6.92 16.99 0.96
N VAL A 9 6.17 16.18 1.70
CA VAL A 9 5.49 14.99 1.17
C VAL A 9 4.00 15.09 1.55
N ALA A 10 3.13 15.21 0.57
CA ALA A 10 1.68 15.20 0.78
C ALA A 10 1.17 13.75 0.83
N GLY A 11 0.74 13.31 2.00
CA GLY A 11 0.23 11.96 2.29
C GLY A 11 1.21 11.08 3.06
N GLY A 12 0.74 10.52 4.17
CA GLY A 12 1.46 9.59 5.07
C GLY A 12 1.16 8.12 4.80
N GLY A 13 0.61 7.76 3.63
CA GLY A 13 0.41 6.38 3.21
C GLY A 13 1.70 5.67 2.79
N ILE A 14 1.61 4.42 2.32
CA ILE A 14 2.75 3.60 1.90
C ILE A 14 3.67 4.35 0.91
N GLY A 15 3.09 5.01 -0.09
CA GLY A 15 3.87 5.76 -1.10
C GLY A 15 4.60 6.97 -0.51
N GLY A 16 3.93 7.73 0.37
CA GLY A 16 4.53 8.91 1.01
C GLY A 16 5.64 8.56 2.00
N LEU A 17 5.43 7.52 2.81
CA LEU A 17 6.47 7.03 3.74
C LEU A 17 7.68 6.45 2.99
N ALA A 18 7.45 5.74 1.88
CA ALA A 18 8.53 5.24 1.03
C ALA A 18 9.32 6.40 0.39
N ALA A 19 8.63 7.44 -0.10
CA ALA A 19 9.27 8.64 -0.63
C ALA A 19 10.08 9.38 0.45
N ALA A 20 9.51 9.53 1.65
CA ALA A 20 10.20 10.15 2.77
C ALA A 20 11.50 9.42 3.13
N LEU A 21 11.45 8.08 3.23
CA LEU A 21 12.65 7.27 3.47
C LEU A 21 13.70 7.42 2.37
N ALA A 22 13.27 7.39 1.10
CA ALA A 22 14.18 7.57 -0.03
C ALA A 22 14.89 8.92 0.03
N LEU A 23 14.17 10.01 0.32
CA LEU A 23 14.70 11.37 0.43
C LEU A 23 15.68 11.51 1.60
N VAL A 24 15.33 10.97 2.76
CA VAL A 24 16.23 11.00 3.94
C VAL A 24 17.54 10.28 3.65
N ARG A 25 17.51 9.17 2.92
CA ARG A 25 18.73 8.44 2.52
C ARG A 25 19.60 9.23 1.54
N GLN A 26 19.03 10.19 0.83
CA GLN A 26 19.78 11.15 -0.01
C GLN A 26 20.22 12.39 0.77
N GLY A 27 19.95 12.46 2.08
CA GLY A 27 20.41 13.54 2.95
C GLY A 27 19.41 14.66 3.20
N PHE A 28 18.22 14.61 2.58
CA PHE A 28 17.20 15.65 2.76
C PHE A 28 16.51 15.55 4.12
N ALA A 29 16.18 16.70 4.71
CA ALA A 29 15.16 16.79 5.74
C ALA A 29 13.78 16.67 5.07
N VAL A 30 12.82 15.99 5.71
CA VAL A 30 11.51 15.70 5.13
C VAL A 30 10.40 16.08 6.10
N THR A 31 9.34 16.69 5.57
CA THR A 31 8.11 16.96 6.31
C THR A 31 6.95 16.24 5.62
N VAL A 32 6.31 15.31 6.32
CA VAL A 32 5.15 14.56 5.85
C VAL A 32 3.87 15.20 6.37
N LEU A 33 2.94 15.51 5.46
CA LEU A 33 1.64 16.11 5.74
C LEU A 33 0.54 15.06 5.52
N GLU A 34 -0.08 14.57 6.60
CA GLU A 34 -1.11 13.54 6.55
C GLU A 34 -2.48 14.12 6.92
N GLN A 35 -3.50 13.82 6.11
CA GLN A 35 -4.86 14.31 6.33
C GLN A 35 -5.57 13.68 7.53
N ALA A 36 -5.26 12.43 7.85
CA ALA A 36 -5.84 11.75 9.00
C ALA A 36 -5.31 12.31 10.32
N ALA A 37 -6.06 12.13 11.39
CA ALA A 37 -5.63 12.54 12.75
C ALA A 37 -4.48 11.68 13.28
N GLU A 38 -4.34 10.47 12.76
CA GLU A 38 -3.26 9.54 13.10
C GLU A 38 -2.67 8.96 11.81
N ILE A 39 -1.36 8.69 11.82
CA ILE A 39 -0.70 8.02 10.69
C ILE A 39 -0.98 6.53 10.84
N GLY A 40 -1.78 6.01 9.93
CA GLY A 40 -2.18 4.61 9.94
C GLY A 40 -2.69 4.17 8.58
N GLU A 41 -2.95 2.88 8.45
CA GLU A 41 -3.50 2.28 7.24
C GLU A 41 -4.62 1.32 7.63
N ILE A 42 -5.76 1.47 6.97
CA ILE A 42 -6.86 0.49 7.05
C ILE A 42 -6.65 -0.49 5.91
N GLY A 43 -6.64 -1.79 6.20
CA GLY A 43 -6.36 -2.67 5.11
C GLY A 43 -6.64 -4.13 5.31
N ALA A 44 -6.63 -4.78 4.18
CA ALA A 44 -6.60 -6.22 4.00
C ALA A 44 -5.18 -6.64 3.60
N GLY A 45 -5.03 -7.87 3.12
CA GLY A 45 -3.76 -8.34 2.61
C GLY A 45 -3.34 -7.68 1.29
N ILE A 46 -2.07 -7.74 1.02
CA ILE A 46 -1.44 -7.40 -0.25
C ILE A 46 -0.36 -8.43 -0.59
N GLN A 47 -0.12 -8.61 -1.86
CA GLN A 47 0.91 -9.51 -2.39
C GLN A 47 2.16 -8.70 -2.73
N LEU A 48 3.33 -9.23 -2.39
CA LEU A 48 4.63 -8.62 -2.61
C LEU A 48 5.46 -9.49 -3.53
N GLY A 49 5.74 -9.00 -4.73
CA GLY A 49 6.73 -9.59 -5.61
C GLY A 49 8.17 -9.27 -5.17
N PRO A 50 9.17 -9.94 -5.77
CA PRO A 50 10.59 -9.70 -5.49
C PRO A 50 11.01 -8.24 -5.66
N ASN A 51 10.42 -7.52 -6.61
CA ASN A 51 10.66 -6.10 -6.86
C ASN A 51 10.32 -5.21 -5.65
N ALA A 52 9.27 -5.56 -4.90
CA ALA A 52 8.91 -4.82 -3.68
C ALA A 52 9.99 -4.97 -2.61
N PHE A 53 10.54 -6.18 -2.41
CA PHE A 53 11.62 -6.39 -1.46
C PHE A 53 12.92 -5.69 -1.86
N HIS A 54 13.24 -5.60 -3.15
CA HIS A 54 14.37 -4.77 -3.61
C HIS A 54 14.17 -3.29 -3.22
N ALA A 55 12.95 -2.77 -3.34
CA ALA A 55 12.63 -1.42 -2.91
C ALA A 55 12.75 -1.26 -1.37
N PHE A 56 12.19 -2.19 -0.59
CA PHE A 56 12.29 -2.16 0.87
C PHE A 56 13.73 -2.29 1.37
N ASP A 57 14.57 -3.08 0.70
CA ASP A 57 16.00 -3.18 1.01
C ASP A 57 16.71 -1.85 0.75
N ALA A 58 16.44 -1.23 -0.40
CA ALA A 58 16.99 0.09 -0.72
C ALA A 58 16.52 1.18 0.26
N LEU A 59 15.29 1.06 0.79
CA LEU A 59 14.75 1.96 1.82
C LEU A 59 15.22 1.63 3.24
N GLY A 60 15.91 0.50 3.45
CA GLY A 60 16.42 0.07 4.76
C GLY A 60 15.37 -0.53 5.70
N VAL A 61 14.21 -0.92 5.17
CA VAL A 61 13.11 -1.56 5.93
C VAL A 61 12.83 -3.00 5.49
N GLY A 62 13.72 -3.58 4.67
CA GLY A 62 13.56 -4.91 4.11
C GLY A 62 13.34 -5.99 5.17
N ASP A 63 14.19 -6.03 6.21
CA ASP A 63 14.07 -7.02 7.27
C ASP A 63 12.80 -6.82 8.12
N LYS A 64 12.44 -5.57 8.42
CA LYS A 64 11.17 -5.25 9.12
C LYS A 64 9.96 -5.80 8.36
N THR A 65 9.97 -5.63 7.04
CA THR A 65 8.89 -6.09 6.15
C THR A 65 8.89 -7.61 6.04
N ARG A 66 10.07 -8.26 5.88
CA ARG A 66 10.19 -9.73 5.82
C ARG A 66 9.67 -10.40 7.09
N ASN A 67 10.00 -9.85 8.26
CA ASN A 67 9.59 -10.41 9.56
C ASN A 67 8.06 -10.36 9.77
N ARG A 68 7.35 -9.51 9.04
CA ARG A 68 5.88 -9.38 9.07
C ARG A 68 5.19 -10.11 7.92
N SER A 69 5.97 -10.61 6.95
CA SER A 69 5.46 -11.28 5.75
C SER A 69 5.24 -12.77 5.97
N VAL A 70 4.34 -13.34 5.17
CA VAL A 70 4.20 -14.77 5.00
C VAL A 70 4.76 -15.14 3.63
N PHE A 71 5.79 -15.98 3.62
CA PHE A 71 6.36 -16.52 2.38
C PHE A 71 5.54 -17.73 1.96
N THR A 72 4.93 -17.63 0.79
CA THR A 72 4.11 -18.72 0.27
C THR A 72 4.98 -19.77 -0.42
N ASP A 73 4.46 -21.00 -0.49
CA ASP A 73 5.13 -22.09 -1.20
C ASP A 73 4.89 -22.02 -2.72
N TYR A 74 3.75 -21.45 -3.10
CA TYR A 74 3.36 -21.28 -4.51
C TYR A 74 2.27 -20.22 -4.67
N MET A 75 2.11 -19.77 -5.91
CA MET A 75 0.91 -19.11 -6.41
C MET A 75 0.11 -20.12 -7.23
N VAL A 76 -1.22 -20.13 -7.08
CA VAL A 76 -2.06 -21.10 -7.80
C VAL A 76 -3.33 -20.44 -8.33
N MET A 77 -3.72 -20.85 -9.53
CA MET A 77 -4.97 -20.44 -10.16
C MET A 77 -5.87 -21.65 -10.38
N HIS A 78 -7.10 -21.52 -9.94
CA HIS A 78 -8.17 -22.51 -10.14
C HIS A 78 -9.30 -21.93 -10.97
N ASP A 79 -9.96 -22.75 -11.76
CA ASP A 79 -11.28 -22.47 -12.26
C ASP A 79 -12.28 -22.57 -11.09
N ALA A 80 -13.16 -21.56 -10.94
CA ALA A 80 -14.11 -21.50 -9.82
C ALA A 80 -15.38 -22.35 -10.04
N ILE A 81 -15.54 -22.96 -11.22
CA ILE A 81 -16.73 -23.76 -11.57
C ILE A 81 -16.49 -25.24 -11.33
N ASP A 82 -15.37 -25.76 -11.82
CA ASP A 82 -15.02 -27.19 -11.77
C ASP A 82 -13.82 -27.50 -10.87
N GLU A 83 -13.28 -26.48 -10.21
CA GLU A 83 -12.12 -26.55 -9.31
C GLU A 83 -10.80 -26.99 -10.03
N TYR A 84 -10.78 -27.02 -11.36
CA TYR A 84 -9.60 -27.40 -12.11
C TYR A 84 -8.44 -26.45 -11.85
N GLN A 85 -7.26 -27.02 -11.57
CA GLN A 85 -6.05 -26.22 -11.41
C GLN A 85 -5.52 -25.75 -12.77
N VAL A 86 -5.77 -24.49 -13.10
CA VAL A 86 -5.34 -23.85 -14.37
C VAL A 86 -3.83 -23.70 -14.44
N GLY A 87 -3.21 -23.32 -13.33
CA GLY A 87 -1.77 -23.13 -13.27
C GLY A 87 -1.23 -23.02 -11.83
N LYS A 88 0.05 -23.34 -11.68
CA LYS A 88 0.76 -23.26 -10.42
C LYS A 88 2.19 -22.79 -10.64
N ILE A 89 2.63 -21.80 -9.87
CA ILE A 89 3.99 -21.25 -9.90
C ILE A 89 4.61 -21.47 -8.53
N PRO A 90 5.63 -22.35 -8.42
CA PRO A 90 6.39 -22.48 -7.18
C PRO A 90 7.10 -21.18 -6.82
N THR A 91 7.07 -20.80 -5.54
CA THR A 91 7.78 -19.63 -5.00
C THR A 91 8.96 -20.06 -4.13
N ASP A 92 9.54 -21.19 -4.46
CA ASP A 92 10.60 -21.91 -3.80
C ASP A 92 11.99 -21.22 -3.92
N GLU A 93 13.04 -21.95 -3.58
CA GLU A 93 14.41 -21.44 -3.64
C GLU A 93 14.85 -21.12 -5.08
N ASN A 94 14.39 -21.84 -6.10
CA ASN A 94 14.70 -21.55 -7.49
C ASN A 94 14.09 -20.21 -7.92
N PHE A 95 12.87 -19.93 -7.49
CA PHE A 95 12.23 -18.63 -7.67
C PHE A 95 13.07 -17.53 -7.02
N ARG A 96 13.50 -17.71 -5.76
CA ARG A 96 14.34 -16.73 -5.05
C ARG A 96 15.69 -16.52 -5.74
N LYS A 97 16.34 -17.57 -6.19
CA LYS A 97 17.59 -17.49 -6.96
C LYS A 97 17.41 -16.71 -8.27
N ARG A 98 16.31 -16.93 -8.96
CA ARG A 98 16.02 -16.27 -10.24
C ARG A 98 15.76 -14.77 -10.09
N PHE A 99 15.04 -14.37 -9.05
CA PHE A 99 14.57 -13.01 -8.87
C PHE A 99 15.30 -12.22 -7.77
N GLY A 100 16.23 -12.84 -7.06
CA GLY A 100 17.04 -12.24 -6.00
C GLY A 100 16.29 -12.00 -4.69
N ASN A 101 14.96 -12.18 -4.66
CA ASN A 101 14.10 -11.96 -3.50
C ASN A 101 12.90 -12.93 -3.53
N PRO A 102 12.25 -13.19 -2.38
CA PRO A 102 11.07 -14.05 -2.32
C PRO A 102 9.82 -13.36 -2.88
N TYR A 103 8.78 -14.17 -3.11
CA TYR A 103 7.41 -13.72 -3.17
C TYR A 103 6.76 -13.91 -1.79
N ALA A 104 5.92 -12.98 -1.37
CA ALA A 104 5.26 -13.02 -0.08
C ALA A 104 3.87 -12.38 -0.11
N VAL A 105 3.11 -12.65 0.94
CA VAL A 105 1.87 -11.96 1.26
C VAL A 105 1.99 -11.31 2.64
N ILE A 106 1.34 -10.18 2.84
CA ILE A 106 1.46 -9.41 4.07
C ILE A 106 0.18 -8.63 4.33
N HIS A 107 -0.12 -8.31 5.57
CA HIS A 107 -1.17 -7.35 5.89
C HIS A 107 -0.69 -5.93 5.50
N ARG A 108 -1.54 -5.16 4.84
CA ARG A 108 -1.18 -3.83 4.33
C ARG A 108 -0.73 -2.87 5.43
N GLN A 109 -1.37 -2.96 6.60
CA GLN A 109 -0.97 -2.22 7.79
C GLN A 109 0.47 -2.55 8.22
N ASP A 110 0.90 -3.81 8.08
CA ASP A 110 2.23 -4.24 8.52
C ASP A 110 3.33 -3.68 7.61
N ILE A 111 3.06 -3.45 6.30
CA ILE A 111 3.96 -2.69 5.41
C ILE A 111 4.04 -1.24 5.88
N HIS A 112 2.88 -0.63 6.08
CA HIS A 112 2.80 0.77 6.51
C HIS A 112 3.56 0.98 7.82
N THR A 113 3.37 0.11 8.80
CA THR A 113 4.09 0.13 10.08
C THR A 113 5.60 0.00 9.88
N SER A 114 6.05 -0.91 8.99
CA SER A 114 7.49 -1.09 8.70
C SER A 114 8.12 0.18 8.13
N LEU A 115 7.41 0.86 7.23
CA LEU A 115 7.87 2.12 6.64
C LEU A 115 7.84 3.28 7.65
N LEU A 116 6.78 3.37 8.45
CA LEU A 116 6.64 4.41 9.47
C LEU A 116 7.72 4.30 10.54
N GLU A 117 7.93 3.11 11.09
CA GLU A 117 9.01 2.85 12.05
C GLU A 117 10.38 3.20 11.45
N GLY A 118 10.65 2.76 10.20
CA GLY A 118 11.89 3.11 9.51
C GLY A 118 12.07 4.62 9.37
N ALA A 119 11.02 5.36 9.02
CA ALA A 119 11.06 6.80 8.87
C ALA A 119 11.31 7.51 10.22
N GLN A 120 10.62 7.07 11.28
CA GLN A 120 10.79 7.60 12.64
C GLN A 120 12.22 7.37 13.19
N GLU A 121 12.78 6.20 12.97
CA GLU A 121 14.15 5.84 13.40
C GLU A 121 15.23 6.71 12.78
N THR A 122 14.97 7.33 11.63
CA THR A 122 15.95 8.25 11.01
C THR A 122 16.13 9.54 11.80
N GLY A 123 15.14 9.97 12.58
CA GLY A 123 15.09 11.27 13.27
C GLY A 123 15.07 12.49 12.33
N LYS A 124 14.91 12.28 11.01
CA LYS A 124 14.95 13.33 9.98
C LYS A 124 13.63 13.58 9.27
N VAL A 125 12.58 12.87 9.68
CA VAL A 125 11.23 13.03 9.14
C VAL A 125 10.34 13.66 10.20
N GLU A 126 9.79 14.83 9.89
CA GLU A 126 8.78 15.49 10.70
C GLU A 126 7.39 15.10 10.19
N PHE A 127 6.49 14.74 11.09
CA PHE A 127 5.14 14.31 10.75
C PHE A 127 4.10 15.30 11.26
N HIS A 128 3.20 15.72 10.38
CA HIS A 128 2.06 16.56 10.73
C HIS A 128 0.76 15.88 10.30
N THR A 129 -0.03 15.49 11.28
CA THR A 129 -1.37 14.93 11.08
C THR A 129 -2.44 16.01 11.04
N SER A 130 -3.67 15.64 10.62
CA SER A 130 -4.78 16.58 10.37
C SER A 130 -4.40 17.71 9.39
N CYS A 131 -3.49 17.42 8.46
CA CYS A 131 -2.93 18.36 7.48
C CYS A 131 -3.28 17.91 6.06
N ARG A 132 -4.56 18.03 5.68
CA ARG A 132 -4.98 17.81 4.31
C ARG A 132 -4.50 18.96 3.43
N VAL A 133 -3.70 18.66 2.43
CA VAL A 133 -3.26 19.66 1.43
C VAL A 133 -4.46 20.15 0.63
N GLU A 134 -4.65 21.48 0.54
CA GLU A 134 -5.75 22.10 -0.20
C GLU A 134 -5.25 23.03 -1.31
N SER A 135 -4.15 23.75 -1.09
CA SER A 135 -3.56 24.59 -2.13
C SER A 135 -2.04 24.54 -2.11
N ILE A 136 -1.46 24.85 -3.25
CA ILE A 136 -0.03 24.79 -3.52
C ILE A 136 0.36 26.06 -4.26
N GLU A 137 1.35 26.77 -3.75
CA GLU A 137 1.95 27.95 -4.39
C GLU A 137 3.42 27.63 -4.71
N GLN A 138 3.75 27.65 -6.00
CA GLN A 138 5.11 27.41 -6.44
C GLN A 138 5.85 28.75 -6.61
N GLY A 139 6.90 28.95 -5.82
CA GLY A 139 7.86 30.04 -5.98
C GLY A 139 9.01 29.68 -6.90
N ALA A 140 10.01 30.59 -7.01
CA ALA A 140 11.22 30.33 -7.82
C ALA A 140 12.08 29.22 -7.24
N ASP A 141 12.30 29.23 -5.91
CA ASP A 141 13.21 28.31 -5.19
C ASP A 141 12.51 27.57 -4.04
N SER A 142 11.19 27.63 -3.95
CA SER A 142 10.41 27.01 -2.89
C SER A 142 9.00 26.69 -3.32
N VAL A 143 8.34 25.80 -2.58
CA VAL A 143 6.92 25.53 -2.67
C VAL A 143 6.28 25.75 -1.32
N THR A 144 5.13 26.44 -1.28
CA THR A 144 4.32 26.64 -0.08
C THR A 144 3.02 25.88 -0.22
N VAL A 145 2.71 25.09 0.80
CA VAL A 145 1.49 24.26 0.87
C VAL A 145 0.61 24.81 1.99
N THR A 146 -0.67 25.00 1.69
CA THR A 146 -1.70 25.35 2.69
C THR A 146 -2.58 24.12 2.94
N CYS A 147 -2.76 23.79 4.22
CA CYS A 147 -3.62 22.71 4.67
C CYS A 147 -5.00 23.22 5.08
N GLY A 148 -6.03 22.37 5.02
CA GLY A 148 -7.41 22.70 5.35
C GLY A 148 -7.65 23.18 6.80
N ASN A 149 -6.70 22.94 7.69
CA ASN A 149 -6.71 23.48 9.06
C ASN A 149 -6.04 24.88 9.17
N GLY A 150 -5.70 25.50 8.05
CA GLY A 150 -5.08 26.82 7.98
C GLY A 150 -3.55 26.85 8.20
N ARG A 151 -2.91 25.70 8.48
CA ARG A 151 -1.45 25.62 8.61
C ARG A 151 -0.78 25.71 7.25
N THR A 152 0.37 26.38 7.20
CA THR A 152 1.19 26.51 6.00
C THR A 152 2.57 25.89 6.23
N PHE A 153 3.12 25.27 5.18
CA PHE A 153 4.44 24.66 5.19
C PHE A 153 5.19 25.07 3.94
N THR A 154 6.45 25.45 4.10
CA THR A 154 7.33 25.83 2.98
C THR A 154 8.48 24.84 2.88
N GLY A 155 8.72 24.34 1.69
CA GLY A 155 9.79 23.41 1.38
C GLY A 155 10.51 23.76 0.08
N GLN A 156 11.64 23.10 -0.19
CA GLN A 156 12.36 23.24 -1.47
C GLN A 156 11.66 22.49 -2.61
N ALA A 157 10.89 21.45 -2.30
CA ALA A 157 10.11 20.68 -3.25
C ALA A 157 8.91 20.02 -2.55
N LEU A 158 7.92 19.59 -3.34
CA LEU A 158 6.74 18.83 -2.87
C LEU A 158 6.61 17.54 -3.65
N ILE A 159 6.49 16.41 -2.92
CA ILE A 159 6.14 15.11 -3.47
C ILE A 159 4.65 14.84 -3.23
N GLY A 160 3.89 14.64 -4.31
CA GLY A 160 2.48 14.26 -4.25
C GLY A 160 2.32 12.76 -4.03
N ALA A 161 1.89 12.35 -2.83
CA ALA A 161 1.54 10.99 -2.45
C ALA A 161 0.14 10.93 -1.80
N ASP A 162 -0.72 11.89 -2.15
CA ASP A 162 -2.03 12.19 -1.59
C ASP A 162 -3.18 11.39 -2.24
N GLY A 163 -2.84 10.27 -2.88
CA GLY A 163 -3.74 9.21 -3.29
C GLY A 163 -4.54 9.50 -4.57
N VAL A 164 -5.63 8.75 -4.75
CA VAL A 164 -6.41 8.76 -6.00
C VAL A 164 -7.08 10.11 -6.29
N ARG A 165 -7.40 10.89 -5.25
CA ARG A 165 -7.95 12.26 -5.35
C ARG A 165 -6.90 13.32 -5.11
N SER A 166 -5.70 13.10 -5.62
CA SER A 166 -4.54 13.94 -5.42
C SER A 166 -4.80 15.40 -5.80
N VAL A 167 -4.63 16.30 -4.85
CA VAL A 167 -4.63 17.75 -5.06
C VAL A 167 -3.35 18.16 -5.80
N VAL A 168 -2.23 17.53 -5.47
CA VAL A 168 -0.95 17.82 -6.14
C VAL A 168 -1.04 17.51 -7.63
N ARG A 169 -1.58 16.33 -8.00
CA ARG A 169 -1.75 15.93 -9.40
C ARG A 169 -2.70 16.86 -10.15
N SER A 170 -3.77 17.31 -9.51
CA SER A 170 -4.78 18.17 -10.14
C SER A 170 -4.26 19.53 -10.58
N GLN A 171 -3.10 19.97 -10.07
CA GLN A 171 -2.42 21.19 -10.54
C GLN A 171 -1.89 21.06 -11.97
N TYR A 172 -1.65 19.84 -12.44
CA TYR A 172 -1.00 19.56 -13.72
C TYR A 172 -1.91 18.82 -14.69
N VAL A 173 -2.79 17.97 -14.19
CA VAL A 173 -3.62 17.07 -15.00
C VAL A 173 -5.06 17.05 -14.49
N ASN A 174 -6.00 17.32 -15.36
CA ASN A 174 -7.44 17.22 -15.06
C ASN A 174 -7.95 15.82 -15.45
N ASP A 175 -7.64 14.81 -14.64
CA ASP A 175 -8.02 13.41 -14.82
C ASP A 175 -8.80 12.87 -13.61
N PRO A 176 -10.10 13.17 -13.48
CA PRO A 176 -10.89 12.69 -12.35
C PRO A 176 -10.97 11.15 -12.34
N PRO A 177 -11.05 10.53 -11.15
CA PRO A 177 -11.21 9.08 -11.02
C PRO A 177 -12.44 8.58 -11.78
N ARG A 178 -12.31 7.45 -12.49
CA ARG A 178 -13.40 6.79 -13.21
C ARG A 178 -13.82 5.52 -12.49
N VAL A 179 -15.12 5.36 -12.28
CA VAL A 179 -15.71 4.09 -11.81
C VAL A 179 -15.70 3.10 -12.97
N THR A 180 -15.10 1.94 -12.76
CA THR A 180 -14.99 0.88 -13.77
C THR A 180 -16.16 -0.12 -13.74
N GLY A 181 -17.02 -0.03 -12.73
CA GLY A 181 -18.11 -0.99 -12.49
C GLY A 181 -17.65 -2.25 -11.75
N HIS A 182 -16.37 -2.37 -11.39
CA HIS A 182 -15.91 -3.47 -10.56
C HIS A 182 -16.12 -3.16 -9.08
N VAL A 183 -16.72 -4.12 -8.39
CA VAL A 183 -16.94 -4.10 -6.94
C VAL A 183 -15.98 -5.10 -6.29
N VAL A 184 -15.38 -4.71 -5.18
CA VAL A 184 -14.40 -5.52 -4.46
C VAL A 184 -14.87 -5.65 -3.01
N TYR A 185 -15.19 -6.87 -2.59
CA TYR A 185 -15.38 -7.21 -1.18
C TYR A 185 -14.09 -7.76 -0.60
N ARG A 186 -13.70 -7.24 0.55
CA ARG A 186 -12.48 -7.66 1.26
C ARG A 186 -12.80 -7.99 2.69
N SER A 187 -12.20 -9.07 3.19
CA SER A 187 -12.27 -9.45 4.59
C SER A 187 -10.95 -10.06 5.04
N VAL A 188 -10.63 -9.88 6.30
CA VAL A 188 -9.61 -10.65 6.99
C VAL A 188 -10.33 -11.52 8.03
N ILE A 189 -10.14 -12.82 7.93
CA ILE A 189 -10.87 -13.84 8.69
C ILE A 189 -9.88 -14.53 9.63
N ASP A 190 -10.25 -14.74 10.89
CA ASP A 190 -9.45 -15.56 11.82
C ASP A 190 -9.30 -16.98 11.25
N ALA A 191 -8.10 -17.53 11.35
CA ALA A 191 -7.82 -18.86 10.83
C ALA A 191 -8.71 -19.97 11.42
N LYS A 192 -9.30 -19.75 12.60
CA LYS A 192 -10.23 -20.70 13.22
C LYS A 192 -11.57 -20.80 12.48
N GLU A 193 -11.95 -19.71 11.82
CA GLU A 193 -13.20 -19.61 11.05
C GLU A 193 -13.00 -19.93 9.56
N PHE A 194 -11.72 -20.01 9.11
CA PHE A 194 -11.40 -20.28 7.72
C PHE A 194 -11.47 -21.80 7.42
N PRO A 195 -12.01 -22.24 6.27
CA PRO A 195 -12.15 -23.67 5.93
C PRO A 195 -10.81 -24.40 5.92
N GLU A 196 -10.73 -25.54 6.62
CA GLU A 196 -9.50 -26.33 6.78
C GLU A 196 -8.90 -26.78 5.43
N ASN A 197 -9.75 -27.21 4.51
CA ASN A 197 -9.34 -27.68 3.18
C ASN A 197 -8.79 -26.57 2.27
N LEU A 198 -8.89 -25.30 2.67
CA LEU A 198 -8.36 -24.14 1.95
C LEU A 198 -7.21 -23.44 2.68
N LYS A 199 -6.75 -23.97 3.81
CA LYS A 199 -5.62 -23.43 4.60
C LYS A 199 -4.27 -23.76 3.96
N TRP A 200 -4.10 -23.36 2.72
CA TRP A 200 -2.84 -23.54 1.98
C TRP A 200 -1.87 -22.40 2.27
N ASN A 201 -0.58 -22.71 2.34
CA ASN A 201 0.45 -21.68 2.34
C ASN A 201 0.70 -21.18 0.92
N ALA A 202 -0.32 -20.57 0.34
CA ALA A 202 -0.32 -20.15 -1.07
C ALA A 202 -1.06 -18.82 -1.27
N ALA A 203 -0.68 -18.11 -2.31
CA ALA A 203 -1.53 -17.08 -2.89
C ALA A 203 -2.44 -17.74 -3.94
N SER A 204 -3.70 -17.90 -3.60
CA SER A 204 -4.67 -18.65 -4.39
C SER A 204 -5.66 -17.70 -5.06
N ILE A 205 -5.91 -17.90 -6.34
CA ILE A 205 -6.94 -17.20 -7.10
C ILE A 205 -7.91 -18.22 -7.74
N TRP A 206 -9.19 -17.97 -7.59
CA TRP A 206 -10.27 -18.71 -8.19
C TRP A 206 -10.94 -17.82 -9.22
N VAL A 207 -10.88 -18.19 -10.48
CA VAL A 207 -11.39 -17.38 -11.60
C VAL A 207 -12.68 -17.95 -12.15
N GLY A 208 -13.66 -17.09 -12.34
CA GLY A 208 -14.94 -17.42 -12.96
C GLY A 208 -15.36 -16.35 -13.96
N PRO A 209 -16.49 -16.54 -14.64
CA PRO A 209 -17.02 -15.55 -15.58
C PRO A 209 -17.27 -14.21 -14.88
N ASN A 210 -16.53 -13.16 -15.26
CA ASN A 210 -16.64 -11.80 -14.73
C ASN A 210 -16.42 -11.65 -13.21
N CYS A 211 -15.79 -12.64 -12.57
CA CYS A 211 -15.46 -12.58 -11.14
C CYS A 211 -14.19 -13.36 -10.83
N HIS A 212 -13.57 -13.04 -9.71
CA HIS A 212 -12.54 -13.87 -9.11
C HIS A 212 -12.53 -13.71 -7.60
N LEU A 213 -12.07 -14.75 -6.93
CA LEU A 213 -11.81 -14.76 -5.49
C LEU A 213 -10.33 -15.00 -5.27
N VAL A 214 -9.73 -14.25 -4.36
CA VAL A 214 -8.34 -14.44 -3.94
C VAL A 214 -8.30 -14.68 -2.45
N HIS A 215 -7.53 -15.69 -2.02
CA HIS A 215 -7.26 -15.90 -0.60
C HIS A 215 -5.81 -16.27 -0.37
N TYR A 216 -5.29 -15.93 0.80
CA TYR A 216 -3.95 -16.26 1.26
C TYR A 216 -3.79 -16.01 2.76
N PRO A 217 -2.83 -16.73 3.43
CA PRO A 217 -2.57 -16.53 4.84
C PRO A 217 -1.90 -15.18 5.13
N LEU A 218 -2.16 -14.64 6.32
CA LEU A 218 -1.53 -13.45 6.87
C LEU A 218 -1.01 -13.74 8.29
N ARG A 219 -0.05 -12.92 8.76
CA ARG A 219 0.45 -12.95 10.15
C ARG A 219 0.83 -14.36 10.62
N GLY A 220 1.61 -15.07 9.80
CA GLY A 220 2.04 -16.43 10.09
C GLY A 220 0.91 -17.46 10.05
N GLY A 221 -0.12 -17.25 9.27
CA GLY A 221 -1.27 -18.15 9.12
C GLY A 221 -2.33 -18.02 10.22
N LYS A 222 -2.25 -16.98 11.05
CA LYS A 222 -3.27 -16.69 12.08
C LYS A 222 -4.54 -16.12 11.51
N GLU A 223 -4.44 -15.48 10.35
CA GLU A 223 -5.53 -14.83 9.64
C GLU A 223 -5.46 -15.19 8.15
N TYR A 224 -6.59 -15.11 7.47
CA TYR A 224 -6.69 -15.26 6.02
C TYR A 224 -7.30 -14.03 5.39
N ASN A 225 -6.63 -13.49 4.40
CA ASN A 225 -7.20 -12.48 3.52
C ASN A 225 -8.12 -13.14 2.51
N VAL A 226 -9.31 -12.60 2.33
CA VAL A 226 -10.26 -13.00 1.29
C VAL A 226 -10.69 -11.77 0.52
N VAL A 227 -10.58 -11.83 -0.79
CA VAL A 227 -10.99 -10.76 -1.70
C VAL A 227 -11.85 -11.35 -2.80
N VAL A 228 -13.03 -10.81 -2.98
CA VAL A 228 -13.92 -11.16 -4.10
C VAL A 228 -14.07 -9.93 -4.96
N THR A 229 -13.81 -10.08 -6.25
CA THR A 229 -14.00 -9.03 -7.26
C THR A 229 -15.01 -9.50 -8.30
N PHE A 230 -15.99 -8.68 -8.62
CA PHE A 230 -16.94 -8.96 -9.68
C PHE A 230 -17.38 -7.66 -10.36
N HIS A 231 -17.90 -7.80 -11.57
CA HIS A 231 -18.50 -6.68 -12.29
C HIS A 231 -19.93 -6.49 -11.80
N SER A 232 -20.23 -5.32 -11.24
CA SER A 232 -21.58 -4.98 -10.79
C SER A 232 -22.55 -4.86 -11.96
N ARG A 233 -23.81 -5.23 -11.72
CA ARG A 233 -24.91 -4.99 -12.66
C ARG A 233 -25.61 -3.66 -12.43
N GLY A 234 -25.28 -2.98 -11.33
CA GLY A 234 -25.81 -1.68 -10.94
C GLY A 234 -24.91 -0.51 -11.38
N LYS A 235 -25.40 0.69 -11.12
CA LYS A 235 -24.59 1.91 -11.24
C LYS A 235 -23.89 2.13 -9.90
N GLU A 236 -22.62 1.80 -9.86
CA GLU A 236 -21.80 1.97 -8.65
C GLU A 236 -21.29 3.40 -8.52
N GLU A 237 -21.22 3.88 -7.28
CA GLU A 237 -20.51 5.10 -6.93
C GLU A 237 -19.11 4.76 -6.43
N TRP A 238 -18.17 5.67 -6.68
CA TRP A 238 -16.82 5.48 -6.18
C TRP A 238 -16.77 5.70 -4.66
N GLY A 239 -16.25 4.73 -3.96
CA GLY A 239 -16.07 4.83 -2.51
C GLY A 239 -15.75 3.49 -1.86
N VAL A 240 -15.54 3.55 -0.56
CA VAL A 240 -15.44 2.39 0.31
C VAL A 240 -16.59 2.47 1.30
N THR A 241 -17.41 1.44 1.33
CA THR A 241 -18.52 1.31 2.27
C THR A 241 -18.39 0.01 3.05
N GLU A 242 -18.91 -0.04 4.26
CA GLU A 242 -19.05 -1.30 4.96
C GLU A 242 -20.03 -2.19 4.20
N GLY A 243 -19.59 -3.41 3.86
CA GLY A 243 -20.45 -4.41 3.25
C GLY A 243 -21.44 -4.95 4.27
N SER A 244 -22.65 -5.31 3.82
CA SER A 244 -23.54 -6.14 4.62
C SER A 244 -22.96 -7.55 4.78
N LYS A 245 -23.03 -8.09 5.99
CA LYS A 245 -22.69 -9.49 6.27
C LYS A 245 -23.72 -10.43 5.68
#